data_5006fa8ad8c9e6d1879c0cf65aef7629
#
_entry.id   5006fa8ad8c9e6d1879c0cf65aef7629
#
_cell.length_a   1.000
_cell.length_b   1.000
_cell.length_c   1.000
_cell.angle_alpha   90.00
_cell.angle_beta   90.00
_cell.angle_gamma   90.00
#
_symmetry.space_group_name_H-M   'P 1'
#
loop_
_entity.id
_entity.type
_entity.pdbx_description
1 polymer ?
#
loop_
_entity_poly.entity_id
_entity_poly.type
_entity_poly.pdbx_seq_one_letter_code
_entity_poly.pdbx_strand_id
1 'polypeptide(L)'
;MLLNKGGAHGIITDMSLHIESTDEALETLRKEKRRNYIAAMATAILSGVLAVAILYSLTIIIAAPEEPSIVGYIPPDEGPPSDTPPTPEVQRETASSSSHTATPVKVVVAATTAAPVNLPKIDVDVPDEPVMLEEGNLLGLGDGFGADLGDDTSAFGKTTSSGSTLVGTFYDTKQTPGGRPTNMNTEQYRTFMARFVNNGWKEADLNRFYKAPQQLYAAQFYVPRTPAKDAPKAYGCEDKVKPSQWMAIYRGKVRAPKSGTFRFVGLGDDYLVVRFNNQNVFDYGWESASLGKMTATNAQWLDAMEGKPGNDNQKKELKELGINEPPVTFYKYGTSGHWNNTMRGVAAGKPFKVEKGKVYPIEILVSEGPGGEFGMTLLIEEVGMPPMSKDPKTGAPILPLFRTNYGVPKPDKNKEYVPFDEIGIVWESIK
;
A
#
# COMPACT_ATOMS: atom_id res chain seq x y z
N MET A 1 69.08 26.08 49.49
CA MET A 1 69.19 24.92 48.61
C MET A 1 67.89 24.75 47.81
N LEU A 2 67.95 25.26 46.59
CA LEU A 2 66.81 25.53 45.73
C LEU A 2 66.52 24.26 44.88
N LEU A 3 65.29 23.76 44.87
CA LEU A 3 64.79 22.76 43.92
C LEU A 3 63.70 23.37 43.09
N ASN A 4 63.99 23.56 41.82
CA ASN A 4 63.15 24.09 40.76
C ASN A 4 62.31 22.94 40.20
N LYS A 5 60.96 23.03 40.20
CA LYS A 5 60.03 22.14 39.47
C LYS A 5 59.56 22.83 38.23
N GLY A 6 60.11 22.48 37.08
CA GLY A 6 59.61 22.88 35.79
C GLY A 6 58.36 22.10 35.41
N GLY A 7 57.23 22.78 35.23
CA GLY A 7 56.01 22.21 34.63
C GLY A 7 56.06 22.36 33.11
N ALA A 8 55.96 21.23 32.44
CA ALA A 8 55.79 21.22 30.99
C ALA A 8 54.34 21.54 30.61
N HIS A 9 54.11 22.70 30.03
CA HIS A 9 52.87 23.03 29.32
C HIS A 9 52.95 22.46 27.92
N GLY A 10 52.14 21.46 27.64
CA GLY A 10 51.92 20.98 26.29
C GLY A 10 51.07 21.99 25.50
N ILE A 11 51.69 22.60 24.52
CA ILE A 11 51.02 23.44 23.54
C ILE A 11 50.36 22.52 22.52
N ILE A 12 49.01 22.41 22.56
CA ILE A 12 48.23 21.85 21.49
C ILE A 12 48.10 22.92 20.43
N THR A 13 48.90 22.85 19.40
CA THR A 13 48.74 23.67 18.19
C THR A 13 47.57 23.13 17.38
N ASP A 14 46.52 23.89 17.40
CA ASP A 14 45.37 23.76 16.47
C ASP A 14 45.89 24.10 15.06
N MET A 15 46.12 23.04 14.24
CA MET A 15 46.46 23.21 12.82
C MET A 15 45.15 23.36 12.03
N SER A 16 44.53 24.53 12.08
CA SER A 16 43.58 24.95 11.09
C SER A 16 44.29 25.19 9.77
N LEU A 17 44.07 24.33 8.78
CA LEU A 17 44.54 24.56 7.40
C LEU A 17 43.77 25.75 6.83
N HIS A 18 44.39 26.95 6.93
CA HIS A 18 43.99 28.12 6.18
C HIS A 18 44.49 27.93 4.75
N ILE A 19 43.61 27.47 3.87
CA ILE A 19 43.85 27.52 2.43
C ILE A 19 43.55 28.95 2.01
N GLU A 20 44.57 29.78 1.93
CA GLU A 20 44.48 31.09 1.22
C GLU A 20 44.25 30.80 -0.26
N SER A 21 42.98 30.89 -0.70
CA SER A 21 42.65 30.84 -2.11
C SER A 21 43.13 32.13 -2.75
N THR A 22 44.16 32.07 -3.58
CA THR A 22 44.63 33.23 -4.37
C THR A 22 43.49 33.68 -5.30
N ASP A 23 43.37 35.01 -5.51
CA ASP A 23 42.32 35.58 -6.39
C ASP A 23 42.30 34.93 -7.77
N GLU A 24 43.45 34.48 -8.26
CA GLU A 24 43.62 33.75 -9.52
C GLU A 24 42.96 32.36 -9.52
N ALA A 25 43.02 31.62 -8.40
CA ALA A 25 42.35 30.36 -8.23
C ALA A 25 40.79 30.50 -8.17
N LEU A 26 40.32 31.59 -7.55
CA LEU A 26 38.90 31.91 -7.52
C LEU A 26 38.37 32.34 -8.90
N GLU A 27 39.15 33.05 -9.70
CA GLU A 27 38.78 33.41 -11.07
C GLU A 27 38.74 32.18 -11.99
N THR A 28 39.68 31.26 -11.88
CA THR A 28 39.68 30.02 -12.65
C THR A 28 38.49 29.14 -12.30
N LEU A 29 38.13 28.96 -11.02
CA LEU A 29 36.94 28.24 -10.57
C LEU A 29 35.65 28.90 -11.07
N ARG A 30 35.56 30.23 -11.11
CA ARG A 30 34.40 30.94 -11.67
C ARG A 30 34.27 30.74 -13.17
N LYS A 31 35.37 30.74 -13.92
CA LYS A 31 35.39 30.45 -15.37
C LYS A 31 34.98 29.00 -15.65
N GLU A 32 35.48 28.05 -14.88
CA GLU A 32 35.10 26.65 -15.02
C GLU A 32 33.62 26.41 -14.66
N LYS A 33 33.12 26.96 -13.57
CA LYS A 33 31.68 26.88 -13.22
C LYS A 33 30.79 27.46 -14.32
N ARG A 34 31.17 28.62 -14.89
CA ARG A 34 30.41 29.25 -15.98
C ARG A 34 30.43 28.39 -17.25
N ARG A 35 31.57 27.81 -17.60
CA ARG A 35 31.69 26.89 -18.77
C ARG A 35 30.84 25.64 -18.58
N ASN A 36 30.88 25.01 -17.39
CA ASN A 36 30.09 23.83 -17.07
C ASN A 36 28.59 24.14 -17.06
N TYR A 37 28.19 25.31 -16.59
CA TYR A 37 26.80 25.74 -16.62
C TYR A 37 26.29 25.95 -18.06
N ILE A 38 27.09 26.59 -18.91
CA ILE A 38 26.77 26.81 -20.34
C ILE A 38 26.68 25.43 -21.07
N ALA A 39 27.61 24.51 -20.79
CA ALA A 39 27.59 23.18 -21.37
C ALA A 39 26.35 22.39 -20.94
N ALA A 40 25.97 22.43 -19.67
CA ALA A 40 24.77 21.79 -19.14
C ALA A 40 23.47 22.36 -19.76
N MET A 41 23.38 23.69 -19.90
CA MET A 41 22.26 24.34 -20.61
C MET A 41 22.18 23.93 -22.09
N ALA A 42 23.30 23.90 -22.79
CA ALA A 42 23.34 23.50 -24.19
C ALA A 42 22.88 22.04 -24.38
N THR A 43 23.33 21.16 -23.48
CA THR A 43 22.91 19.75 -23.48
C THR A 43 21.41 19.60 -23.21
N ALA A 44 20.86 20.35 -22.25
CA ALA A 44 19.43 20.32 -21.93
C ALA A 44 18.57 20.83 -23.11
N ILE A 45 19.00 21.89 -23.80
CA ILE A 45 18.29 22.41 -24.98
C ILE A 45 18.36 21.39 -26.11
N LEU A 46 19.52 20.79 -26.37
CA LEU A 46 19.69 19.81 -27.45
C LEU A 46 18.85 18.54 -27.20
N SER A 47 18.81 18.05 -25.97
CA SER A 47 17.95 16.91 -25.60
C SER A 47 16.46 17.23 -25.71
N GLY A 48 16.05 18.46 -25.38
CA GLY A 48 14.68 18.91 -25.56
C GLY A 48 14.27 18.97 -27.04
N VAL A 49 15.12 19.52 -27.91
CA VAL A 49 14.89 19.57 -29.36
C VAL A 49 14.81 18.16 -29.96
N LEU A 50 15.70 17.25 -29.54
CA LEU A 50 15.68 15.86 -29.99
C LEU A 50 14.38 15.15 -29.56
N ALA A 51 13.93 15.36 -28.34
CA ALA A 51 12.66 14.78 -27.85
C ALA A 51 11.46 15.27 -28.66
N VAL A 52 11.39 16.56 -28.98
CA VAL A 52 10.34 17.15 -29.84
C VAL A 52 10.39 16.56 -31.26
N ALA A 53 11.59 16.41 -31.81
CA ALA A 53 11.75 15.82 -33.15
C ALA A 53 11.28 14.35 -33.20
N ILE A 54 11.58 13.56 -32.17
CA ILE A 54 11.10 12.17 -32.04
C ILE A 54 9.58 12.13 -31.94
N LEU A 55 8.97 12.97 -31.08
CA LEU A 55 7.52 13.04 -30.93
C LEU A 55 6.83 13.45 -32.24
N TYR A 56 7.41 14.43 -32.96
CA TYR A 56 6.89 14.86 -34.26
C TYR A 56 6.95 13.73 -35.32
N SER A 57 8.04 12.97 -35.32
CA SER A 57 8.19 11.81 -36.23
C SER A 57 7.17 10.71 -35.92
N LEU A 58 6.89 10.45 -34.62
CA LEU A 58 5.89 9.47 -34.19
C LEU A 58 4.47 9.90 -34.59
N THR A 59 4.14 11.21 -34.51
CA THR A 59 2.82 11.71 -34.92
C THR A 59 2.58 11.57 -36.42
N ILE A 60 3.60 11.69 -37.25
CA ILE A 60 3.49 11.48 -38.71
C ILE A 60 3.23 10.00 -39.03
N ILE A 61 3.85 9.07 -38.30
CA ILE A 61 3.68 7.62 -38.51
C ILE A 61 2.27 7.16 -38.09
N ILE A 62 1.65 7.79 -37.10
CA ILE A 62 0.32 7.41 -36.58
C ILE A 62 -0.82 8.06 -37.41
N ALA A 63 -0.56 9.12 -38.16
CA ALA A 63 -1.56 9.92 -38.88
C ALA A 63 -1.98 9.42 -40.25
N ALA A 64 -1.65 8.18 -40.67
CA ALA A 64 -2.16 7.58 -41.89
C ALA A 64 -3.29 6.59 -41.53
N PRO A 65 -4.57 6.99 -41.49
CA PRO A 65 -5.65 6.03 -41.38
C PRO A 65 -5.81 5.29 -42.71
N GLU A 66 -5.61 3.97 -42.72
CA GLU A 66 -6.14 3.13 -43.77
C GLU A 66 -7.66 3.19 -43.72
N GLU A 67 -8.31 3.68 -44.74
CA GLU A 67 -9.76 3.65 -44.88
C GLU A 67 -10.23 2.18 -44.87
N PRO A 68 -11.13 1.75 -43.98
CA PRO A 68 -11.69 0.41 -44.07
C PRO A 68 -12.57 0.29 -45.29
N SER A 69 -12.14 -0.49 -46.32
CA SER A 69 -13.00 -0.87 -47.42
C SER A 69 -14.08 -1.84 -46.92
N ILE A 70 -15.30 -1.35 -46.79
CA ILE A 70 -16.48 -2.18 -46.51
C ILE A 70 -16.84 -2.92 -47.79
N VAL A 71 -16.46 -4.17 -47.92
CA VAL A 71 -16.99 -5.07 -48.94
C VAL A 71 -18.34 -5.57 -48.44
N GLY A 72 -19.40 -4.94 -48.93
CA GLY A 72 -20.77 -5.40 -48.70
C GLY A 72 -21.01 -6.71 -49.45
N TYR A 73 -21.19 -7.82 -48.73
CA TYR A 73 -21.70 -9.06 -49.29
C TYR A 73 -23.23 -8.96 -49.40
N ILE A 74 -23.77 -8.92 -50.63
CA ILE A 74 -25.21 -9.05 -50.88
C ILE A 74 -25.46 -10.56 -51.10
N PRO A 75 -26.18 -11.25 -50.18
CA PRO A 75 -26.58 -12.63 -50.46
C PRO A 75 -27.64 -12.69 -51.57
N PRO A 76 -27.66 -13.74 -52.39
CA PRO A 76 -28.68 -13.92 -53.42
C PRO A 76 -30.08 -14.06 -52.83
N ASP A 77 -31.04 -13.47 -53.52
CA ASP A 77 -32.46 -13.48 -53.23
C ASP A 77 -33.03 -14.94 -53.25
N GLU A 78 -33.36 -15.50 -52.09
CA GLU A 78 -34.06 -16.77 -51.99
C GLU A 78 -35.55 -16.47 -51.93
N GLY A 79 -36.27 -17.10 -52.86
CA GLY A 79 -37.70 -16.95 -53.14
C GLY A 79 -38.62 -17.25 -51.95
N PRO A 80 -39.98 -17.12 -52.11
CA PRO A 80 -40.93 -17.00 -51.02
C PRO A 80 -41.04 -18.26 -50.17
N PRO A 81 -41.24 -18.13 -48.85
CA PRO A 81 -41.22 -19.22 -47.88
C PRO A 81 -42.49 -20.10 -47.98
N SER A 82 -42.26 -21.38 -47.99
CA SER A 82 -43.26 -22.45 -47.85
C SER A 82 -43.64 -22.59 -46.38
N ASP A 83 -44.95 -22.76 -46.15
CA ASP A 83 -45.71 -23.11 -44.97
C ASP A 83 -45.01 -23.47 -43.66
N THR A 84 -45.33 -22.69 -42.64
CA THR A 84 -45.00 -22.93 -41.24
C THR A 84 -45.98 -23.95 -40.61
N PRO A 85 -45.48 -24.98 -39.90
CA PRO A 85 -46.35 -25.79 -39.04
C PRO A 85 -46.63 -25.08 -37.70
N PRO A 86 -47.79 -25.36 -37.04
CA PRO A 86 -48.24 -24.59 -35.89
C PRO A 86 -47.43 -24.88 -34.63
N THR A 87 -47.16 -23.79 -33.90
CA THR A 87 -46.52 -23.76 -32.60
C THR A 87 -47.40 -24.49 -31.55
N PRO A 88 -46.84 -25.38 -30.71
CA PRO A 88 -47.61 -25.96 -29.62
C PRO A 88 -47.81 -24.92 -28.49
N GLU A 89 -49.04 -24.73 -28.11
CA GLU A 89 -49.52 -23.90 -27.00
C GLU A 89 -49.12 -24.53 -25.66
N VAL A 90 -48.26 -23.89 -24.89
CA VAL A 90 -47.89 -24.30 -23.52
C VAL A 90 -49.00 -23.85 -22.58
N GLN A 91 -49.84 -24.77 -22.14
CA GLN A 91 -50.78 -24.53 -21.06
C GLN A 91 -50.01 -24.32 -19.73
N ARG A 92 -50.12 -23.12 -19.18
CA ARG A 92 -49.72 -22.81 -17.82
C ARG A 92 -50.76 -23.35 -16.85
N GLU A 93 -50.49 -24.42 -16.16
CA GLU A 93 -51.25 -24.82 -14.97
C GLU A 93 -50.94 -23.85 -13.82
N THR A 94 -51.96 -23.14 -13.37
CA THR A 94 -51.96 -22.37 -12.13
C THR A 94 -52.17 -23.33 -10.96
N ALA A 95 -51.10 -23.57 -10.20
CA ALA A 95 -51.22 -24.33 -8.95
C ALA A 95 -51.95 -23.48 -7.90
N SER A 96 -53.08 -23.97 -7.44
CA SER A 96 -53.85 -23.43 -6.34
C SER A 96 -53.11 -23.61 -5.01
N SER A 97 -52.97 -22.55 -4.24
CA SER A 97 -52.42 -22.53 -2.89
C SER A 97 -53.37 -23.23 -1.92
N SER A 98 -53.01 -24.40 -1.41
CA SER A 98 -53.68 -25.00 -0.24
C SER A 98 -52.94 -24.50 1.02
N SER A 99 -53.68 -23.80 1.86
CA SER A 99 -53.28 -23.39 3.20
C SER A 99 -53.21 -24.60 4.12
N HIS A 100 -52.02 -25.00 4.57
CA HIS A 100 -51.87 -25.93 5.69
C HIS A 100 -51.60 -25.13 6.98
N THR A 101 -52.57 -25.21 7.87
CA THR A 101 -52.51 -24.76 9.26
C THR A 101 -51.49 -25.59 10.00
N ALA A 102 -50.39 -24.98 10.42
CA ALA A 102 -49.38 -25.63 11.25
C ALA A 102 -49.81 -25.63 12.71
N THR A 103 -50.00 -26.83 13.26
CA THR A 103 -50.22 -27.07 14.69
C THR A 103 -48.91 -26.85 15.45
N PRO A 104 -48.88 -26.14 16.58
CA PRO A 104 -47.66 -25.92 17.33
C PRO A 104 -47.24 -27.21 18.07
N VAL A 105 -46.08 -27.73 17.72
CA VAL A 105 -45.42 -28.82 18.45
C VAL A 105 -44.77 -28.24 19.71
N LYS A 106 -45.27 -28.67 20.86
CA LYS A 106 -44.73 -28.34 22.18
C LYS A 106 -43.44 -29.13 22.40
N VAL A 107 -42.27 -28.45 22.26
CA VAL A 107 -40.97 -29.06 22.57
C VAL A 107 -40.79 -29.03 24.10
N VAL A 108 -40.80 -30.22 24.70
CA VAL A 108 -40.42 -30.39 26.11
C VAL A 108 -38.89 -30.48 26.19
N VAL A 109 -38.25 -29.44 26.69
CA VAL A 109 -36.80 -29.45 27.00
C VAL A 109 -36.62 -30.15 28.36
N ALA A 110 -36.11 -31.39 28.31
CA ALA A 110 -35.64 -32.07 29.51
C ALA A 110 -34.30 -31.47 29.93
N ALA A 111 -34.25 -30.80 31.08
CA ALA A 111 -33.02 -30.34 31.72
C ALA A 111 -32.29 -31.56 32.30
N THR A 112 -31.18 -31.94 31.66
CA THR A 112 -30.21 -32.87 32.25
C THR A 112 -29.28 -32.08 33.18
N THR A 113 -29.42 -32.30 34.48
CA THR A 113 -28.47 -31.88 35.50
C THR A 113 -27.12 -32.56 35.26
N ALA A 114 -26.13 -31.84 34.78
CA ALA A 114 -24.76 -32.32 34.69
C ALA A 114 -24.15 -32.40 36.12
N ALA A 115 -23.66 -33.58 36.46
CA ALA A 115 -22.89 -33.79 37.69
C ALA A 115 -21.57 -32.97 37.64
N PRO A 116 -21.05 -32.48 38.75
CA PRO A 116 -19.80 -31.74 38.75
C PRO A 116 -18.64 -32.67 38.39
N VAL A 117 -17.95 -32.35 37.30
CA VAL A 117 -16.70 -32.98 36.94
C VAL A 117 -15.58 -32.38 37.75
N ASN A 118 -15.04 -33.19 38.69
CA ASN A 118 -13.80 -32.86 39.37
C ASN A 118 -12.64 -32.84 38.38
N LEU A 119 -12.18 -31.67 38.00
CA LEU A 119 -10.93 -31.50 37.25
C LEU A 119 -9.75 -31.72 38.22
N PRO A 120 -8.73 -32.53 37.87
CA PRO A 120 -7.53 -32.64 38.64
C PRO A 120 -6.82 -31.27 38.70
N LYS A 121 -6.45 -30.82 39.91
CA LYS A 121 -5.52 -29.68 40.06
C LYS A 121 -4.19 -30.10 39.50
N ILE A 122 -3.82 -29.47 38.38
CA ILE A 122 -2.44 -29.52 37.90
C ILE A 122 -1.69 -28.42 38.66
N ASP A 123 -0.84 -28.80 39.60
CA ASP A 123 0.14 -27.91 40.20
C ASP A 123 1.16 -27.58 39.10
N VAL A 124 1.01 -26.39 38.51
CA VAL A 124 2.03 -25.82 37.61
C VAL A 124 3.03 -25.15 38.56
N ASP A 125 4.19 -25.75 38.72
CA ASP A 125 5.36 -25.09 39.25
C ASP A 125 5.70 -23.90 38.37
N VAL A 126 5.34 -22.72 38.83
CA VAL A 126 5.73 -21.46 38.18
C VAL A 126 7.14 -21.14 38.71
N PRO A 127 8.17 -21.15 37.86
CA PRO A 127 9.49 -20.73 38.31
C PRO A 127 9.42 -19.24 38.69
N ASP A 128 9.85 -18.92 39.90
CA ASP A 128 9.93 -17.55 40.45
C ASP A 128 11.07 -16.70 39.87
N GLU A 129 11.67 -17.14 38.79
CA GLU A 129 12.64 -16.32 38.05
C GLU A 129 11.95 -15.65 36.87
N PRO A 130 12.10 -14.31 36.70
CA PRO A 130 11.66 -13.67 35.49
C PRO A 130 12.45 -14.30 34.35
N VAL A 131 11.74 -15.00 33.44
CA VAL A 131 12.32 -15.41 32.18
C VAL A 131 12.76 -14.13 31.50
N MET A 132 14.05 -13.79 31.64
CA MET A 132 14.73 -12.89 30.72
C MET A 132 14.54 -13.51 29.37
N LEU A 133 13.57 -12.99 28.62
CA LEU A 133 13.54 -13.20 27.18
C LEU A 133 14.91 -12.72 26.70
N GLU A 134 15.82 -13.67 26.43
CA GLU A 134 17.01 -13.36 25.67
C GLU A 134 16.58 -12.42 24.55
N GLU A 135 17.23 -11.26 24.47
CA GLU A 135 17.18 -10.36 23.32
C GLU A 135 17.72 -11.10 22.11
N GLY A 136 17.08 -12.21 21.76
CA GLY A 136 17.25 -12.94 20.54
C GLY A 136 16.66 -12.11 19.42
N ASN A 137 17.52 -11.32 18.80
CA ASN A 137 17.42 -10.87 17.42
C ASN A 137 16.00 -10.53 16.96
N LEU A 138 15.39 -9.53 17.60
CA LEU A 138 14.18 -8.92 17.12
C LEU A 138 14.59 -8.08 15.89
N LEU A 139 14.61 -8.76 14.72
CA LEU A 139 14.61 -8.18 13.37
C LEU A 139 15.22 -6.77 13.30
N GLY A 140 16.55 -6.71 13.41
CA GLY A 140 17.27 -5.53 12.97
C GLY A 140 17.09 -5.34 11.47
N LEU A 141 16.14 -4.51 11.09
CA LEU A 141 16.08 -3.90 9.76
C LEU A 141 17.15 -2.79 9.66
N GLY A 142 18.35 -3.07 10.12
CA GLY A 142 19.52 -2.21 10.00
C GLY A 142 20.54 -2.86 9.07
N ASP A 143 20.99 -2.10 8.10
CA ASP A 143 21.87 -2.44 6.98
C ASP A 143 21.18 -3.18 5.84
N GLY A 144 20.51 -2.40 4.98
CA GLY A 144 20.11 -2.83 3.65
C GLY A 144 19.28 -4.11 3.66
N PHE A 145 18.01 -4.01 3.38
CA PHE A 145 17.17 -5.17 3.11
C PHE A 145 17.92 -6.17 2.25
N GLY A 146 18.54 -7.18 2.83
CA GLY A 146 19.19 -8.20 2.04
C GLY A 146 20.25 -9.08 2.70
N ALA A 147 20.81 -8.72 3.85
CA ALA A 147 21.99 -9.46 4.32
C ALA A 147 21.79 -10.39 5.51
N ASP A 148 20.72 -10.25 6.33
CA ASP A 148 20.66 -11.04 7.59
C ASP A 148 19.23 -11.38 8.08
N LEU A 149 18.22 -11.27 7.22
CA LEU A 149 16.95 -11.94 7.45
C LEU A 149 17.12 -13.36 6.93
N GLY A 150 17.01 -14.36 7.80
CA GLY A 150 16.97 -15.76 7.35
C GLY A 150 16.04 -15.88 6.13
N ASP A 151 16.26 -16.83 5.26
CA ASP A 151 15.54 -17.05 3.98
C ASP A 151 14.01 -16.94 4.06
N ASP A 152 13.44 -16.93 5.27
CA ASP A 152 12.00 -16.93 5.56
C ASP A 152 11.37 -15.56 5.78
N THR A 153 12.13 -14.45 5.76
CA THR A 153 11.60 -13.13 6.16
C THR A 153 11.91 -12.04 5.12
N SER A 154 10.90 -11.25 4.79
CA SER A 154 11.02 -10.07 3.91
C SER A 154 10.25 -8.89 4.48
N ALA A 155 10.39 -7.70 3.87
CA ALA A 155 9.56 -6.54 4.19
C ALA A 155 8.06 -6.75 3.91
N PHE A 156 7.74 -7.73 3.07
CA PHE A 156 6.37 -8.10 2.71
C PHE A 156 5.78 -9.15 3.66
N GLY A 157 6.55 -9.70 4.58
CA GLY A 157 6.12 -10.71 5.54
C GLY A 157 7.03 -11.94 5.57
N LYS A 158 6.60 -12.95 6.32
CA LYS A 158 7.30 -14.24 6.49
C LYS A 158 6.61 -15.33 5.68
N THR A 159 7.37 -16.35 5.28
CA THR A 159 6.83 -17.54 4.61
C THR A 159 6.09 -18.46 5.56
N THR A 160 6.37 -18.36 6.85
CA THR A 160 5.74 -19.16 7.91
C THR A 160 4.82 -18.32 8.78
N SER A 161 3.65 -18.87 9.12
CA SER A 161 2.72 -18.23 10.05
C SER A 161 3.25 -18.31 11.48
N SER A 162 3.60 -17.19 12.06
CA SER A 162 3.99 -17.07 13.46
C SER A 162 3.01 -16.18 14.23
N GLY A 163 2.02 -16.79 14.89
CA GLY A 163 1.11 -16.05 15.76
C GLY A 163 0.12 -15.13 15.03
N SER A 164 0.04 -13.87 15.46
CA SER A 164 -0.95 -12.88 15.02
C SER A 164 -0.49 -12.17 13.74
N THR A 165 -0.92 -12.67 12.58
CA THR A 165 -0.55 -12.17 11.25
C THR A 165 -1.75 -12.13 10.30
N LEU A 166 -1.71 -11.26 9.30
CA LEU A 166 -2.60 -11.30 8.14
C LEU A 166 -1.95 -12.11 7.01
N VAL A 167 -2.79 -12.79 6.22
CA VAL A 167 -2.34 -13.64 5.11
C VAL A 167 -2.28 -12.83 3.82
N GLY A 168 -1.09 -12.67 3.28
CA GLY A 168 -0.82 -11.99 2.02
C GLY A 168 -0.83 -12.94 0.83
N THR A 169 -1.59 -12.61 -0.18
CA THR A 169 -1.67 -13.34 -1.45
C THR A 169 -1.28 -12.40 -2.59
N PHE A 170 -0.39 -12.87 -3.44
CA PHE A 170 0.17 -12.08 -4.54
C PHE A 170 -0.42 -12.47 -5.90
N TYR A 171 -0.70 -11.47 -6.73
CA TYR A 171 -1.25 -11.62 -8.07
C TYR A 171 -0.45 -10.81 -9.08
N ASP A 172 -0.18 -11.39 -10.25
CA ASP A 172 0.34 -10.68 -11.41
C ASP A 172 -0.77 -10.49 -12.46
N THR A 173 -1.17 -9.26 -12.68
CA THR A 173 -2.28 -8.94 -13.59
C THR A 173 -1.88 -9.00 -15.07
N LYS A 174 -0.58 -9.06 -15.37
CA LYS A 174 -0.04 -9.14 -16.74
C LYS A 174 -0.18 -10.54 -17.37
N GLN A 175 -0.49 -11.54 -16.56
CA GLN A 175 -0.63 -12.92 -17.04
C GLN A 175 -1.81 -13.65 -16.41
N THR A 176 -2.33 -14.60 -17.17
CA THR A 176 -3.36 -15.52 -16.71
C THR A 176 -2.76 -16.59 -15.79
N PRO A 177 -3.55 -17.42 -15.08
CA PRO A 177 -3.05 -18.54 -14.28
C PRO A 177 -2.16 -19.51 -15.07
N GLY A 178 -2.39 -19.66 -16.38
CA GLY A 178 -1.58 -20.49 -17.28
C GLY A 178 -0.39 -19.76 -17.89
N GLY A 179 -0.02 -18.58 -17.43
CA GLY A 179 1.15 -17.81 -17.89
C GLY A 179 0.99 -17.09 -19.22
N ARG A 180 -0.24 -17.08 -19.81
CA ARG A 180 -0.48 -16.31 -21.06
C ARG A 180 -0.61 -14.83 -20.76
N PRO A 181 0.00 -13.92 -21.56
CA PRO A 181 -0.13 -12.48 -21.38
C PRO A 181 -1.59 -12.03 -21.42
N THR A 182 -1.95 -11.10 -20.54
CA THR A 182 -3.27 -10.43 -20.56
C THR A 182 -3.26 -9.21 -21.47
N ASN A 183 -2.08 -8.72 -21.85
CA ASN A 183 -1.85 -7.48 -22.59
C ASN A 183 -2.51 -6.24 -21.95
N MET A 184 -2.65 -6.27 -20.61
CA MET A 184 -3.20 -5.16 -19.85
C MET A 184 -2.24 -3.97 -19.89
N ASN A 185 -2.70 -2.84 -20.42
CA ASN A 185 -1.96 -1.59 -20.35
C ASN A 185 -2.21 -0.86 -19.02
N THR A 186 -1.47 0.22 -18.77
CA THR A 186 -1.57 0.99 -17.52
C THR A 186 -2.98 1.54 -17.26
N GLU A 187 -3.67 2.04 -18.28
CA GLU A 187 -5.03 2.58 -18.12
C GLU A 187 -6.05 1.49 -17.79
N GLN A 188 -5.93 0.34 -18.45
CA GLN A 188 -6.74 -0.84 -18.14
C GLN A 188 -6.46 -1.37 -16.73
N TYR A 189 -5.19 -1.28 -16.28
CA TYR A 189 -4.84 -1.64 -14.92
C TYR A 189 -5.49 -0.71 -13.90
N ARG A 190 -5.43 0.61 -14.08
CA ARG A 190 -6.13 1.60 -13.25
C ARG A 190 -7.63 1.36 -13.20
N THR A 191 -8.23 1.13 -14.35
CA THR A 191 -9.67 0.81 -14.46
C THR A 191 -10.02 -0.48 -13.72
N PHE A 192 -9.18 -1.51 -13.83
CA PHE A 192 -9.35 -2.74 -13.07
C PHE A 192 -9.25 -2.49 -11.57
N MET A 193 -8.25 -1.76 -11.09
CA MET A 193 -8.06 -1.43 -9.69
C MET A 193 -9.29 -0.70 -9.13
N ALA A 194 -9.79 0.32 -9.85
CA ALA A 194 -10.99 1.05 -9.44
C ALA A 194 -12.22 0.14 -9.34
N ARG A 195 -12.44 -0.69 -10.35
CA ARG A 195 -13.55 -1.64 -10.33
C ARG A 195 -13.42 -2.64 -9.18
N PHE A 196 -12.25 -3.22 -8.97
CA PHE A 196 -12.00 -4.20 -7.92
C PHE A 196 -12.25 -3.62 -6.53
N VAL A 197 -11.66 -2.44 -6.24
CA VAL A 197 -11.77 -1.77 -4.94
C VAL A 197 -13.20 -1.31 -4.68
N ASN A 198 -13.89 -0.73 -5.68
CA ASN A 198 -15.24 -0.19 -5.49
C ASN A 198 -16.34 -1.27 -5.50
N ASN A 199 -16.07 -2.44 -6.07
CA ASN A 199 -17.05 -3.55 -6.14
C ASN A 199 -16.87 -4.59 -5.03
N GLY A 200 -16.21 -4.26 -3.93
CA GLY A 200 -16.17 -5.07 -2.73
C GLY A 200 -15.13 -6.18 -2.72
N TRP A 201 -14.02 -6.02 -3.47
CA TRP A 201 -12.80 -6.86 -3.42
C TRP A 201 -13.09 -8.35 -3.69
N LYS A 202 -13.89 -8.62 -4.70
CA LYS A 202 -14.35 -9.99 -5.00
C LYS A 202 -13.19 -10.87 -5.47
N GLU A 203 -12.96 -11.97 -4.78
CA GLU A 203 -11.94 -12.97 -5.15
C GLU A 203 -12.13 -13.49 -6.59
N ALA A 204 -13.37 -13.60 -7.05
CA ALA A 204 -13.69 -14.03 -8.41
C ALA A 204 -13.06 -13.12 -9.49
N ASP A 205 -12.89 -11.83 -9.22
CA ASP A 205 -12.25 -10.87 -10.14
C ASP A 205 -10.75 -11.15 -10.32
N LEU A 206 -10.13 -11.81 -9.34
CA LEU A 206 -8.70 -12.14 -9.31
C LEU A 206 -8.38 -13.50 -9.94
N ASN A 207 -9.36 -14.40 -10.06
CA ASN A 207 -9.16 -15.77 -10.56
C ASN A 207 -8.64 -15.84 -12.00
N ARG A 208 -8.76 -14.76 -12.76
CA ARG A 208 -8.25 -14.66 -14.13
C ARG A 208 -6.77 -14.35 -14.23
N PHE A 209 -6.11 -13.99 -13.12
CA PHE A 209 -4.71 -13.60 -13.07
C PHE A 209 -3.84 -14.69 -12.46
N TYR A 210 -2.55 -14.62 -12.76
CA TYR A 210 -1.57 -15.46 -12.10
C TYR A 210 -1.56 -15.16 -10.60
N LYS A 211 -1.62 -16.21 -9.81
CA LYS A 211 -1.52 -16.16 -8.35
C LYS A 211 -0.24 -16.87 -7.94
N ALA A 212 0.60 -16.22 -7.16
CA ALA A 212 1.80 -16.86 -6.62
C ALA A 212 1.40 -18.04 -5.71
N PRO A 213 2.10 -19.17 -5.80
CA PRO A 213 1.81 -20.34 -4.96
C PRO A 213 2.13 -20.09 -3.50
N GLN A 214 3.14 -19.24 -3.22
CA GLN A 214 3.56 -18.88 -1.87
C GLN A 214 2.69 -17.75 -1.32
N GLN A 215 2.27 -17.88 -0.07
CA GLN A 215 1.64 -16.83 0.71
C GLN A 215 2.65 -16.26 1.71
N LEU A 216 2.49 -15.00 2.08
CA LEU A 216 3.26 -14.37 3.14
C LEU A 216 2.35 -14.01 4.32
N TYR A 217 2.94 -14.00 5.50
CA TYR A 217 2.27 -13.68 6.76
C TYR A 217 2.85 -12.38 7.30
N ALA A 218 2.07 -11.30 7.27
CA ALA A 218 2.51 -9.98 7.72
C ALA A 218 1.80 -9.57 9.01
N ALA A 219 2.57 -9.00 9.92
CA ALA A 219 2.06 -8.42 11.17
C ALA A 219 2.27 -6.91 11.22
N GLN A 220 3.03 -6.36 10.29
CA GLN A 220 3.40 -4.96 10.21
C GLN A 220 3.30 -4.52 8.75
N PHE A 221 2.88 -3.30 8.53
CA PHE A 221 2.65 -2.75 7.18
C PHE A 221 3.54 -1.54 6.97
N TYR A 222 4.82 -1.84 6.90
CA TYR A 222 5.89 -0.90 6.64
C TYR A 222 6.90 -1.55 5.69
N VAL A 223 6.98 -1.04 4.48
CA VAL A 223 8.00 -1.41 3.50
C VAL A 223 8.78 -0.13 3.18
N PRO A 224 10.06 -0.05 3.58
CA PRO A 224 10.89 1.06 3.18
C PRO A 224 11.04 1.07 1.66
N ARG A 225 11.37 2.23 1.10
CA ARG A 225 11.58 2.35 -0.33
C ARG A 225 12.62 1.33 -0.83
N THR A 226 12.19 0.43 -1.70
CA THR A 226 12.93 -0.73 -2.20
C THR A 226 12.61 -0.95 -3.68
N PRO A 227 13.44 -1.67 -4.43
CA PRO A 227 13.10 -2.04 -5.80
C PRO A 227 11.78 -2.83 -5.88
N ALA A 228 10.90 -2.47 -6.81
CA ALA A 228 9.60 -3.13 -7.00
C ALA A 228 9.70 -4.65 -7.27
N LYS A 229 10.87 -5.14 -7.73
CA LYS A 229 11.17 -6.57 -7.91
C LYS A 229 11.26 -7.36 -6.60
N ASP A 230 11.42 -6.68 -5.47
CA ASP A 230 11.54 -7.34 -4.17
C ASP A 230 10.21 -7.98 -3.74
N ALA A 231 9.07 -7.48 -4.22
CA ALA A 231 7.78 -8.10 -3.95
C ALA A 231 7.64 -9.47 -4.64
N PRO A 232 7.78 -9.63 -5.98
CA PRO A 232 7.78 -10.96 -6.61
C PRO A 232 8.84 -11.90 -6.02
N LYS A 233 10.03 -11.39 -5.65
CA LYS A 233 11.06 -12.18 -4.99
C LYS A 233 10.59 -12.72 -3.63
N ALA A 234 9.99 -11.87 -2.80
CA ALA A 234 9.46 -12.27 -1.50
C ALA A 234 8.38 -13.37 -1.62
N TYR A 235 7.59 -13.33 -2.70
CA TYR A 235 6.59 -14.35 -3.01
C TYR A 235 7.10 -15.52 -3.84
N GLY A 236 8.44 -15.66 -4.03
CA GLY A 236 9.07 -16.78 -4.73
C GLY A 236 8.65 -16.92 -6.19
N CYS A 237 8.42 -15.80 -6.87
CA CYS A 237 7.96 -15.80 -8.27
C CYS A 237 8.69 -14.78 -9.17
N GLU A 238 9.88 -14.32 -8.79
CA GLU A 238 10.69 -13.34 -9.52
C GLU A 238 11.06 -13.79 -10.93
N ASP A 239 11.25 -15.09 -11.14
CA ASP A 239 11.57 -15.66 -12.46
C ASP A 239 10.38 -15.58 -13.43
N LYS A 240 9.14 -15.45 -12.92
CA LYS A 240 7.90 -15.47 -13.69
C LYS A 240 7.23 -14.12 -13.78
N VAL A 241 7.50 -13.22 -12.83
CA VAL A 241 6.77 -11.98 -12.66
C VAL A 241 7.70 -10.78 -12.82
N LYS A 242 7.41 -9.92 -13.79
CA LYS A 242 8.06 -8.62 -13.95
C LYS A 242 7.61 -7.67 -12.82
N PRO A 243 8.47 -6.71 -12.40
CA PRO A 243 8.21 -5.85 -11.24
C PRO A 243 7.17 -4.74 -11.47
N SER A 244 6.19 -4.93 -12.34
CA SER A 244 5.13 -3.97 -12.63
C SER A 244 3.75 -4.63 -12.62
N GLN A 245 2.68 -3.87 -12.42
CA GLN A 245 1.28 -4.30 -12.46
C GLN A 245 1.03 -5.58 -11.64
N TRP A 246 1.63 -5.66 -10.48
CA TRP A 246 1.37 -6.69 -9.50
C TRP A 246 0.58 -6.12 -8.30
N MET A 247 -0.12 -6.99 -7.59
CA MET A 247 -0.82 -6.63 -6.36
C MET A 247 -0.66 -7.71 -5.31
N ALA A 248 -0.52 -7.31 -4.06
CA ALA A 248 -0.57 -8.19 -2.91
C ALA A 248 -1.73 -7.77 -1.99
N ILE A 249 -2.53 -8.73 -1.55
CA ILE A 249 -3.68 -8.47 -0.68
C ILE A 249 -3.51 -9.27 0.60
N TYR A 250 -3.41 -8.56 1.73
CA TYR A 250 -3.35 -9.13 3.06
C TYR A 250 -4.74 -9.17 3.66
N ARG A 251 -5.18 -10.35 4.08
CA ARG A 251 -6.53 -10.58 4.61
C ARG A 251 -6.49 -11.24 5.96
N GLY A 252 -7.46 -10.89 6.80
CA GLY A 252 -7.67 -11.52 8.10
C GLY A 252 -8.74 -10.82 8.91
N LYS A 253 -8.77 -11.13 10.20
CA LYS A 253 -9.63 -10.48 11.17
C LYS A 253 -8.77 -9.95 12.30
N VAL A 254 -9.10 -8.77 12.82
CA VAL A 254 -8.38 -8.17 13.95
C VAL A 254 -9.33 -7.87 15.12
N ARG A 255 -8.83 -8.06 16.32
CA ARG A 255 -9.54 -7.71 17.56
C ARG A 255 -9.20 -6.27 17.94
N ALA A 256 -10.21 -5.45 18.13
CA ALA A 256 -10.02 -4.08 18.60
C ALA A 256 -9.46 -4.07 20.04
N PRO A 257 -8.29 -3.44 20.27
CA PRO A 257 -7.64 -3.44 21.60
C PRO A 257 -8.39 -2.56 22.61
N LYS A 258 -9.11 -1.55 22.12
CA LYS A 258 -9.96 -0.66 22.93
C LYS A 258 -11.11 -0.11 22.10
N SER A 259 -12.14 0.42 22.77
CA SER A 259 -13.21 1.17 22.11
C SER A 259 -12.73 2.57 21.76
N GLY A 260 -13.15 3.09 20.60
CA GLY A 260 -12.77 4.42 20.15
C GLY A 260 -13.09 4.67 18.68
N THR A 261 -12.71 5.86 18.21
CA THR A 261 -12.74 6.23 16.81
C THR A 261 -11.30 6.24 16.30
N PHE A 262 -11.03 5.50 15.23
CA PHE A 262 -9.71 5.36 14.63
C PHE A 262 -9.74 5.74 13.16
N ARG A 263 -8.59 6.07 12.61
CA ARG A 263 -8.37 6.18 11.16
C ARG A 263 -6.99 5.68 10.79
N PHE A 264 -6.87 5.10 9.61
CA PHE A 264 -5.57 4.79 9.05
C PHE A 264 -4.92 6.06 8.53
N VAL A 265 -3.58 6.11 8.63
CA VAL A 265 -2.76 7.20 8.13
C VAL A 265 -1.59 6.57 7.38
N GLY A 266 -1.29 7.03 6.19
CA GLY A 266 -0.20 6.39 5.44
C GLY A 266 -0.04 6.89 4.01
N LEU A 267 0.76 6.15 3.29
CA LEU A 267 0.94 6.30 1.85
C LEU A 267 1.48 5.00 1.24
N GLY A 268 1.25 4.80 -0.05
CA GLY A 268 1.85 3.74 -0.86
C GLY A 268 2.49 4.28 -2.12
N ASP A 269 3.49 3.62 -2.57
CA ASP A 269 4.12 3.79 -3.87
C ASP A 269 3.98 2.45 -4.63
N ASP A 270 3.01 2.27 -5.53
CA ASP A 270 1.99 3.24 -6.01
C ASP A 270 0.70 3.24 -5.19
N TYR A 271 0.20 2.07 -4.77
CA TYR A 271 -1.11 1.90 -4.15
C TYR A 271 -1.02 1.37 -2.73
N LEU A 272 -1.79 1.99 -1.84
CA LEU A 272 -2.11 1.44 -0.53
C LEU A 272 -3.59 1.70 -0.22
N VAL A 273 -4.37 0.63 -0.11
CA VAL A 273 -5.81 0.70 0.17
C VAL A 273 -6.13 -0.19 1.36
N VAL A 274 -6.97 0.30 2.26
CA VAL A 274 -7.46 -0.49 3.39
C VAL A 274 -8.98 -0.56 3.38
N ARG A 275 -9.49 -1.80 3.42
CA ARG A 275 -10.89 -2.12 3.64
C ARG A 275 -11.03 -2.69 5.05
N PHE A 276 -11.77 -1.99 5.90
CA PHE A 276 -12.01 -2.37 7.29
C PHE A 276 -13.51 -2.53 7.54
N ASN A 277 -13.89 -3.60 8.18
CA ASN A 277 -15.30 -3.96 8.39
C ASN A 277 -16.15 -3.84 7.11
N ASN A 278 -15.62 -4.37 6.01
CA ASN A 278 -16.21 -4.36 4.66
C ASN A 278 -16.42 -2.96 4.03
N GLN A 279 -15.79 -1.92 4.54
CA GLN A 279 -15.81 -0.57 3.98
C GLN A 279 -14.41 -0.11 3.63
N ASN A 280 -14.23 0.51 2.45
CA ASN A 280 -12.98 1.19 2.13
C ASN A 280 -12.85 2.40 3.04
N VAL A 281 -11.77 2.45 3.83
CA VAL A 281 -11.52 3.51 4.82
C VAL A 281 -10.21 4.26 4.59
N PHE A 282 -9.38 3.75 3.67
CA PHE A 282 -8.12 4.37 3.29
C PHE A 282 -7.76 4.02 1.85
N ASP A 283 -7.33 5.01 1.09
CA ASP A 283 -6.79 4.86 -0.28
C ASP A 283 -5.91 6.07 -0.61
N TYR A 284 -4.59 5.91 -0.44
CA TYR A 284 -3.65 6.98 -0.76
C TYR A 284 -2.28 6.45 -1.17
N GLY A 285 -1.75 7.01 -2.26
CA GLY A 285 -0.46 6.69 -2.83
C GLY A 285 -0.17 7.53 -4.08
N TRP A 286 0.84 7.14 -4.86
CA TRP A 286 1.07 7.74 -6.18
C TRP A 286 -0.17 7.67 -7.04
N GLU A 287 -0.90 6.59 -6.93
CA GLU A 287 -2.17 6.38 -7.59
C GLU A 287 -3.26 6.11 -6.54
N SER A 288 -4.47 6.58 -6.79
CA SER A 288 -5.65 6.19 -6.02
C SER A 288 -6.36 5.06 -6.75
N ALA A 289 -6.48 3.92 -6.08
CA ALA A 289 -7.15 2.77 -6.64
C ALA A 289 -8.64 3.04 -6.84
N SER A 290 -9.31 3.66 -5.88
CA SER A 290 -10.74 3.96 -5.96
C SER A 290 -11.09 4.95 -7.07
N LEU A 291 -10.22 5.92 -7.35
CA LEU A 291 -10.36 6.86 -8.47
C LEU A 291 -9.94 6.25 -9.80
N GLY A 292 -9.05 5.25 -9.79
CA GLY A 292 -8.43 4.73 -11.01
C GLY A 292 -7.54 5.75 -11.72
N LYS A 293 -6.88 6.61 -10.95
CA LYS A 293 -6.13 7.77 -11.49
C LYS A 293 -4.85 8.00 -10.72
N MET A 294 -3.83 8.51 -11.44
CA MET A 294 -2.65 9.07 -10.81
C MET A 294 -3.02 10.36 -10.08
N THR A 295 -2.68 10.46 -8.81
CA THR A 295 -3.03 11.61 -7.95
C THR A 295 -1.81 12.36 -7.44
N ALA A 296 -0.70 11.68 -7.16
CA ALA A 296 0.45 12.24 -6.47
C ALA A 296 1.10 13.45 -7.16
N THR A 297 1.26 13.42 -8.47
CA THR A 297 1.85 14.53 -9.25
C THR A 297 0.81 15.46 -9.86
N ASN A 298 -0.46 15.21 -9.64
CA ASN A 298 -1.54 16.00 -10.19
C ASN A 298 -2.04 17.03 -9.17
N ALA A 299 -1.62 18.27 -9.35
CA ALA A 299 -1.95 19.36 -8.44
C ALA A 299 -3.45 19.55 -8.23
N GLN A 300 -4.28 19.32 -9.25
CA GLN A 300 -5.74 19.47 -9.15
C GLN A 300 -6.35 18.47 -8.15
N TRP A 301 -5.89 17.22 -8.17
CA TRP A 301 -6.32 16.20 -7.21
C TRP A 301 -5.83 16.49 -5.80
N LEU A 302 -4.54 16.84 -5.67
CA LEU A 302 -3.95 17.16 -4.36
C LEU A 302 -4.58 18.42 -3.73
N ASP A 303 -4.82 19.46 -4.53
CA ASP A 303 -5.49 20.68 -4.06
C ASP A 303 -6.97 20.41 -3.71
N ALA A 304 -7.66 19.56 -4.50
CA ALA A 304 -9.01 19.13 -4.17
C ALA A 304 -9.05 18.35 -2.84
N MET A 305 -8.13 17.43 -2.62
CA MET A 305 -8.00 16.69 -1.36
C MET A 305 -7.72 17.62 -0.17
N GLU A 306 -6.86 18.62 -0.33
CA GLU A 306 -6.61 19.65 0.70
C GLU A 306 -7.81 20.58 0.95
N GLY A 307 -8.86 20.49 0.13
CA GLY A 307 -10.06 21.35 0.23
C GLY A 307 -9.84 22.77 -0.28
N LYS A 308 -8.75 23.04 -1.03
CA LYS A 308 -8.47 24.37 -1.59
C LYS A 308 -9.57 24.85 -2.53
N PRO A 309 -9.77 26.16 -2.71
CA PRO A 309 -10.71 26.71 -3.68
C PRO A 309 -10.47 26.19 -5.10
N GLY A 310 -11.51 26.02 -5.88
CA GLY A 310 -11.46 25.42 -7.22
C GLY A 310 -11.49 23.89 -7.19
N ASN A 311 -11.30 23.28 -8.36
CA ASN A 311 -11.29 21.82 -8.55
C ASN A 311 -12.57 21.12 -8.06
N ASP A 312 -13.74 21.74 -8.28
CA ASP A 312 -15.02 21.29 -7.71
C ASP A 312 -15.47 19.93 -8.27
N ASN A 313 -15.10 19.61 -9.52
CA ASN A 313 -15.35 18.28 -10.10
C ASN A 313 -14.59 17.19 -9.35
N GLN A 314 -13.30 17.41 -9.05
CA GLN A 314 -12.47 16.49 -8.29
C GLN A 314 -12.99 16.32 -6.86
N LYS A 315 -13.38 17.42 -6.20
CA LYS A 315 -14.00 17.37 -4.86
C LYS A 315 -15.31 16.59 -4.86
N LYS A 316 -16.12 16.76 -5.88
CA LYS A 316 -17.37 16.02 -6.04
C LYS A 316 -17.10 14.52 -6.17
N GLU A 317 -16.17 14.13 -7.05
CA GLU A 317 -15.79 12.72 -7.25
C GLU A 317 -15.23 12.08 -5.95
N LEU A 318 -14.38 12.82 -5.19
CA LEU A 318 -13.88 12.37 -3.89
C LEU A 318 -15.00 12.18 -2.85
N LYS A 319 -15.98 13.07 -2.81
CA LYS A 319 -17.15 12.94 -1.93
C LYS A 319 -18.03 11.76 -2.30
N GLU A 320 -18.25 11.52 -3.59
CA GLU A 320 -19.05 10.38 -4.07
C GLU A 320 -18.42 9.04 -3.69
N LEU A 321 -17.10 8.95 -3.73
CA LEU A 321 -16.36 7.77 -3.27
C LEU A 321 -16.36 7.62 -1.74
N GLY A 322 -16.43 8.74 -1.00
CA GLY A 322 -16.55 8.75 0.45
C GLY A 322 -15.34 8.17 1.20
N ILE A 323 -14.15 8.12 0.57
CA ILE A 323 -12.91 7.61 1.19
C ILE A 323 -12.00 8.78 1.57
N ASN A 324 -11.63 9.61 0.61
CA ASN A 324 -10.77 10.78 0.77
C ASN A 324 -11.61 12.06 0.66
N GLU A 325 -12.63 12.20 1.50
CA GLU A 325 -13.50 13.38 1.51
C GLU A 325 -12.71 14.64 1.90
N PRO A 326 -12.73 15.69 1.05
CA PRO A 326 -12.05 16.94 1.38
C PRO A 326 -12.70 17.68 2.57
N PRO A 327 -11.92 18.31 3.46
CA PRO A 327 -10.44 18.37 3.44
C PRO A 327 -9.78 17.14 4.06
N VAL A 328 -8.87 16.51 3.32
CA VAL A 328 -8.02 15.44 3.82
C VAL A 328 -6.89 16.04 4.66
N THR A 329 -6.63 15.47 5.82
CA THR A 329 -5.48 15.86 6.64
C THR A 329 -4.22 15.18 6.11
N PHE A 330 -3.16 15.97 5.89
CA PHE A 330 -1.84 15.49 5.50
C PHE A 330 -0.82 15.77 6.59
N TYR A 331 0.03 14.79 6.89
CA TYR A 331 1.14 14.94 7.81
C TYR A 331 2.47 14.89 7.05
N LYS A 332 3.32 15.88 7.31
CA LYS A 332 4.67 16.01 6.71
C LYS A 332 5.71 15.75 7.78
N TYR A 333 6.71 14.94 7.45
CA TYR A 333 7.79 14.60 8.39
C TYR A 333 9.13 15.08 7.86
N GLY A 334 10.02 15.51 8.75
CA GLY A 334 11.33 16.02 8.39
C GLY A 334 12.24 15.00 7.71
N THR A 335 11.93 13.71 7.80
CA THR A 335 12.64 12.58 7.18
C THR A 335 12.01 12.09 5.87
N SER A 336 10.94 12.74 5.39
CA SER A 336 10.15 12.32 4.21
C SER A 336 10.07 13.43 3.16
N GLY A 337 11.22 14.04 2.81
CA GLY A 337 11.29 15.23 1.96
C GLY A 337 10.66 15.07 0.59
N HIS A 338 10.93 13.97 -0.10
CA HIS A 338 10.37 13.68 -1.42
C HIS A 338 8.83 13.54 -1.35
N TRP A 339 8.34 12.71 -0.45
CA TRP A 339 6.89 12.50 -0.28
C TRP A 339 6.18 13.78 0.18
N ASN A 340 6.80 14.59 1.06
CA ASN A 340 6.26 15.88 1.46
C ASN A 340 6.05 16.83 0.27
N ASN A 341 6.99 16.84 -0.66
CA ASN A 341 6.97 17.73 -1.81
C ASN A 341 6.07 17.21 -2.93
N THR A 342 6.15 15.91 -3.23
CA THR A 342 5.45 15.31 -4.37
C THR A 342 4.01 14.90 -4.01
N MET A 343 3.80 14.37 -2.80
CA MET A 343 2.55 13.77 -2.37
C MET A 343 1.87 14.53 -1.21
N ARG A 344 2.33 15.71 -0.84
CA ARG A 344 1.85 16.48 0.33
C ARG A 344 2.11 15.82 1.68
N GLY A 345 2.81 14.69 1.75
CA GLY A 345 3.06 13.88 2.92
C GLY A 345 2.17 12.64 2.98
N VAL A 346 1.98 12.07 4.18
CA VAL A 346 1.06 10.94 4.39
C VAL A 346 -0.36 11.44 4.62
N ALA A 347 -1.35 10.76 4.08
CA ALA A 347 -2.74 11.14 4.20
C ALA A 347 -3.43 10.42 5.36
N ALA A 348 -4.38 11.10 6.01
CA ALA A 348 -5.30 10.49 6.96
C ALA A 348 -6.59 10.06 6.25
N GLY A 349 -6.97 8.80 6.44
CA GLY A 349 -8.15 8.20 5.85
C GLY A 349 -9.45 8.51 6.60
N LYS A 350 -10.52 7.83 6.20
CA LYS A 350 -11.85 7.95 6.79
C LYS A 350 -11.88 7.40 8.22
N PRO A 351 -12.44 8.11 9.20
CA PRO A 351 -12.61 7.60 10.55
C PRO A 351 -13.60 6.43 10.62
N PHE A 352 -13.32 5.47 11.50
CA PHE A 352 -14.21 4.35 11.82
C PHE A 352 -14.27 4.10 13.33
N LYS A 353 -15.42 3.61 13.81
CA LYS A 353 -15.63 3.29 15.22
C LYS A 353 -15.43 1.80 15.48
N VAL A 354 -14.83 1.49 16.62
CA VAL A 354 -14.67 0.11 17.10
C VAL A 354 -15.02 -0.03 18.58
N GLU A 355 -15.36 -1.25 18.97
CA GLU A 355 -15.65 -1.64 20.36
C GLU A 355 -14.57 -2.61 20.84
N LYS A 356 -14.06 -2.38 22.05
CA LYS A 356 -13.03 -3.23 22.70
C LYS A 356 -13.39 -4.71 22.62
N GLY A 357 -12.45 -5.53 22.18
CA GLY A 357 -12.60 -6.98 22.10
C GLY A 357 -13.41 -7.48 20.89
N LYS A 358 -14.15 -6.63 20.19
CA LYS A 358 -14.88 -7.00 18.98
C LYS A 358 -13.91 -7.28 17.83
N VAL A 359 -14.25 -8.26 17.01
CA VAL A 359 -13.45 -8.73 15.89
C VAL A 359 -13.98 -8.12 14.58
N TYR A 360 -13.09 -7.58 13.77
CA TYR A 360 -13.41 -6.92 12.51
C TYR A 360 -12.60 -7.53 11.36
N PRO A 361 -13.21 -7.80 10.21
CA PRO A 361 -12.47 -8.17 9.01
C PRO A 361 -11.65 -6.98 8.51
N ILE A 362 -10.45 -7.28 8.03
CA ILE A 362 -9.54 -6.30 7.44
C ILE A 362 -8.90 -6.88 6.18
N GLU A 363 -8.77 -6.04 5.16
CA GLU A 363 -8.07 -6.31 3.93
C GLU A 363 -7.17 -5.11 3.62
N ILE A 364 -5.91 -5.37 3.29
CA ILE A 364 -4.92 -4.36 2.93
C ILE A 364 -4.37 -4.73 1.57
N LEU A 365 -4.59 -3.86 0.59
CA LEU A 365 -4.07 -4.01 -0.76
C LEU A 365 -2.88 -3.09 -0.93
N VAL A 366 -1.79 -3.65 -1.43
CA VAL A 366 -0.61 -2.94 -1.88
C VAL A 366 -0.31 -3.36 -3.32
N SER A 367 0.18 -2.42 -4.11
CA SER A 367 0.34 -2.68 -5.53
C SER A 367 1.31 -1.70 -6.17
N GLU A 368 1.95 -2.18 -7.22
CA GLU A 368 2.88 -1.43 -8.05
C GLU A 368 2.35 -1.38 -9.48
N GLY A 369 2.33 -0.20 -10.08
CA GLY A 369 1.88 0.03 -11.45
C GLY A 369 2.99 -0.09 -12.48
N PRO A 370 3.82 0.96 -12.71
CA PRO A 370 4.80 0.98 -13.80
C PRO A 370 6.04 0.11 -13.55
N GLY A 371 6.37 -0.21 -12.32
CA GLY A 371 7.66 -0.77 -11.91
C GLY A 371 8.65 0.30 -11.47
N GLY A 372 9.79 -0.13 -10.94
CA GLY A 372 10.81 0.77 -10.42
C GLY A 372 11.03 0.58 -8.93
N GLU A 373 10.54 1.49 -8.11
CA GLU A 373 10.62 1.41 -6.65
C GLU A 373 9.22 1.23 -6.06
N PHE A 374 9.17 0.58 -4.93
CA PHE A 374 7.98 0.37 -4.12
C PHE A 374 8.24 0.77 -2.68
N GLY A 375 7.24 1.27 -2.00
CA GLY A 375 7.30 1.55 -0.58
C GLY A 375 5.92 1.75 0.00
N MET A 376 5.75 1.50 1.29
CA MET A 376 4.50 1.81 1.99
C MET A 376 4.70 2.03 3.48
N THR A 377 3.84 2.84 4.05
CA THR A 377 3.72 2.98 5.50
C THR A 377 2.24 3.06 5.87
N LEU A 378 1.81 2.22 6.80
CA LEU A 378 0.45 2.24 7.32
C LEU A 378 0.47 2.45 8.83
N LEU A 379 0.06 3.64 9.25
CA LEU A 379 -0.07 4.05 10.64
C LEU A 379 -1.54 3.96 11.07
N ILE A 380 -1.77 4.02 12.38
CA ILE A 380 -3.11 4.09 12.96
C ILE A 380 -3.20 5.28 13.94
N GLU A 381 -4.21 6.11 13.78
CA GLU A 381 -4.49 7.25 14.63
C GLU A 381 -5.78 7.03 15.41
N GLU A 382 -5.75 7.30 16.70
CA GLU A 382 -6.96 7.44 17.50
C GLU A 382 -7.44 8.87 17.44
N VAL A 383 -8.57 9.09 16.82
CA VAL A 383 -9.10 10.43 16.54
C VAL A 383 -9.47 11.13 17.85
N GLY A 384 -8.94 12.35 18.02
CA GLY A 384 -9.18 13.16 19.21
C GLY A 384 -8.22 12.92 20.37
N MET A 385 -7.32 11.94 20.26
CA MET A 385 -6.28 11.73 21.27
C MET A 385 -5.01 12.51 20.92
N PRO A 386 -4.37 13.17 21.89
CA PRO A 386 -3.10 13.84 21.65
C PRO A 386 -2.02 12.81 21.33
N PRO A 387 -1.14 13.08 20.35
CA PRO A 387 -0.03 12.20 20.03
C PRO A 387 0.99 12.17 21.19
N MET A 388 1.64 11.02 21.40
CA MET A 388 2.69 10.87 22.41
C MET A 388 3.93 11.71 22.06
N SER A 389 4.25 11.84 20.77
CA SER A 389 5.36 12.63 20.29
C SER A 389 5.04 13.33 18.98
N LYS A 390 5.87 14.32 18.62
CA LYS A 390 5.74 15.09 17.37
C LYS A 390 7.07 15.16 16.66
N ASP A 391 7.03 15.21 15.35
CA ASP A 391 8.21 15.47 14.52
C ASP A 391 8.81 16.84 14.88
N PRO A 392 10.11 16.91 15.24
CA PRO A 392 10.72 18.14 15.73
C PRO A 392 10.84 19.23 14.66
N LYS A 393 10.82 18.87 13.36
CA LYS A 393 10.95 19.83 12.26
C LYS A 393 9.61 20.37 11.79
N THR A 394 8.57 19.54 11.79
CA THR A 394 7.28 19.89 11.18
C THR A 394 6.15 20.04 12.19
N GLY A 395 6.32 19.52 13.41
CA GLY A 395 5.28 19.47 14.43
C GLY A 395 4.19 18.42 14.17
N ALA A 396 4.30 17.64 13.09
CA ALA A 396 3.35 16.56 12.79
C ALA A 396 3.33 15.49 13.90
N PRO A 397 2.17 14.89 14.21
CA PRO A 397 2.09 13.80 15.19
C PRO A 397 2.88 12.59 14.70
N ILE A 398 3.70 11.99 15.56
CA ILE A 398 4.29 10.69 15.32
C ILE A 398 3.28 9.66 15.80
N LEU A 399 2.71 8.92 14.86
CA LEU A 399 1.63 7.98 15.09
C LEU A 399 2.16 6.55 15.21
N PRO A 400 1.47 5.66 15.93
CA PRO A 400 1.85 4.25 15.97
C PRO A 400 1.68 3.58 14.61
N LEU A 401 2.58 2.64 14.30
CA LEU A 401 2.45 1.75 13.16
C LEU A 401 1.23 0.83 13.35
N PHE A 402 0.42 0.64 12.31
CA PHE A 402 -0.60 -0.41 12.35
C PHE A 402 0.08 -1.78 12.35
N ARG A 403 -0.18 -2.55 13.39
CA ARG A 403 0.46 -3.85 13.60
C ARG A 403 -0.46 -4.83 14.32
N THR A 404 -0.25 -6.13 14.06
CA THR A 404 -1.01 -7.21 14.67
C THR A 404 -0.22 -7.98 15.72
N ASN A 405 1.08 -7.72 15.87
CA ASN A 405 1.94 -8.23 16.94
C ASN A 405 2.82 -7.12 17.53
N TYR A 406 3.66 -7.44 18.50
CA TYR A 406 4.52 -6.47 19.22
C TYR A 406 5.82 -6.15 18.49
N GLY A 407 6.14 -6.85 17.40
CA GLY A 407 7.34 -6.54 16.61
C GLY A 407 7.25 -5.14 15.99
N VAL A 408 8.39 -4.47 15.89
CA VAL A 408 8.51 -3.12 15.31
C VAL A 408 9.68 -3.12 14.32
N PRO A 409 9.46 -2.73 13.06
CA PRO A 409 10.54 -2.59 12.11
C PRO A 409 11.44 -1.41 12.50
N LYS A 410 12.72 -1.48 12.17
CA LYS A 410 13.65 -0.36 12.35
C LYS A 410 13.86 0.34 11.02
N PRO A 411 13.47 1.62 10.89
CA PRO A 411 13.74 2.36 9.65
C PRO A 411 15.25 2.58 9.48
N ASP A 412 15.71 2.47 8.25
CA ASP A 412 17.06 2.91 7.90
C ASP A 412 17.11 4.45 7.93
N LYS A 413 17.84 4.99 8.92
CA LYS A 413 17.95 6.44 9.13
C LYS A 413 18.72 7.16 8.00
N ASN A 414 19.43 6.42 7.15
CA ASN A 414 20.13 6.95 6.00
C ASN A 414 19.25 7.09 4.76
N LYS A 415 18.04 6.52 4.80
CA LYS A 415 17.02 6.59 3.75
C LYS A 415 15.85 7.46 4.19
N GLU A 416 15.03 7.84 3.23
CA GLU A 416 13.75 8.50 3.50
C GLU A 416 12.79 7.52 4.18
N TYR A 417 12.13 7.97 5.26
CA TYR A 417 11.15 7.16 5.98
C TYR A 417 10.09 8.03 6.65
N VAL A 418 8.93 7.45 6.90
CA VAL A 418 7.88 8.01 7.76
C VAL A 418 8.15 7.55 9.19
N PRO A 419 8.40 8.45 10.15
CA PRO A 419 8.60 8.07 11.54
C PRO A 419 7.32 7.54 12.15
N PHE A 420 7.44 6.59 13.08
CA PHE A 420 6.31 6.01 13.79
C PHE A 420 6.64 5.76 15.26
N ASP A 421 5.58 5.70 16.10
CA ASP A 421 5.70 5.36 17.52
C ASP A 421 5.80 3.84 17.68
N GLU A 422 6.87 3.39 18.35
CA GLU A 422 7.14 1.98 18.60
C GLU A 422 6.26 1.41 19.73
N ILE A 423 5.69 2.25 20.60
CA ILE A 423 4.91 1.84 21.80
C ILE A 423 3.41 1.67 21.49
N GLY A 424 2.98 1.90 20.25
CA GLY A 424 1.57 1.90 19.86
C GLY A 424 0.82 0.60 20.11
N ILE A 425 -0.50 0.69 20.11
CA ILE A 425 -1.44 -0.41 20.35
C ILE A 425 -1.33 -1.52 19.29
N VAL A 426 -1.55 -2.76 19.71
CA VAL A 426 -1.55 -3.95 18.85
C VAL A 426 -3.00 -4.38 18.57
N TRP A 427 -3.29 -4.61 17.29
CA TRP A 427 -4.57 -5.13 16.78
C TRP A 427 -4.44 -6.63 16.55
N GLU A 428 -4.56 -7.42 17.58
CA GLU A 428 -4.36 -8.86 17.52
C GLU A 428 -5.14 -9.49 16.36
N SER A 429 -4.42 -10.20 15.45
CA SER A 429 -5.08 -10.97 14.39
C SER A 429 -5.68 -12.25 14.95
N ILE A 430 -6.91 -12.54 14.54
CA ILE A 430 -7.68 -13.72 14.94
C ILE A 430 -7.80 -14.66 13.73
N LYS A 431 -7.48 -15.91 13.93
CA LYS A 431 -7.60 -16.96 12.90
C LYS A 431 -9.08 -17.31 12.61
#